data_d240c483d6829d90c0503325e7f4fee3
#
_entry.id   d240c483d6829d90c0503325e7f4fee3
#
_cell.length_a   1.000
_cell.length_b   1.000
_cell.length_c   1.000
_cell.angle_alpha   90.00
_cell.angle_beta   90.00
_cell.angle_gamma   90.00
#
_symmetry.space_group_name_H-M   'P 1'
#
loop_
_entity.id
_entity.type
_entity.pdbx_description
1 polymer ?
#
loop_
_entity_poly.entity_id
_entity_poly.type
_entity_poly.pdbx_seq_one_letter_code
_entity_poly.pdbx_strand_id
1 'polypeptide(L)'
;TFHIGIILAFFGHCLGMFIPASWTAYFGITEHMYHIFGSLMMGIPAGILAFVGIAILTYRRMTCSRVYKTSDINDIIVDWALLITIALGLACTITGAFIDYNYRTTISPWARSLFVLNPQWQLMRSVPLIYKIHVLCGLAIFGYFPYTRLVHALTLPWQYIFRRFIVYRRRARVY
;
A
#
# COMPACT_ATOMS: atom_id res chain seq x y z
N THR A 1 -3.02 9.09 10.25
CA THR A 1 -3.85 7.94 9.79
C THR A 1 -3.26 7.33 8.51
N PHE A 2 -3.12 8.07 7.38
CA PHE A 2 -2.66 7.54 6.10
C PHE A 2 -1.38 6.70 6.18
N HIS A 3 -0.29 7.25 6.72
CA HIS A 3 0.99 6.55 6.80
C HIS A 3 0.93 5.27 7.64
N ILE A 4 0.16 5.25 8.72
CA ILE A 4 -0.03 4.04 9.52
C ILE A 4 -0.75 2.97 8.67
N GLY A 5 -1.84 3.33 8.01
CA GLY A 5 -2.60 2.42 7.17
C GLY A 5 -1.79 1.87 6.01
N ILE A 6 -1.07 2.73 5.27
CA ILE A 6 -0.29 2.29 4.10
C ILE A 6 0.93 1.44 4.49
N ILE A 7 1.58 1.72 5.62
CA ILE A 7 2.69 0.91 6.13
C ILE A 7 2.18 -0.48 6.54
N LEU A 8 1.07 -0.55 7.27
CA LEU A 8 0.45 -1.84 7.62
C LEU A 8 0.02 -2.62 6.38
N ALA A 9 -0.59 -1.96 5.40
CA ALA A 9 -0.96 -2.58 4.13
C ALA A 9 0.27 -3.08 3.36
N PHE A 10 1.35 -2.30 3.32
CA PHE A 10 2.62 -2.70 2.69
C PHE A 10 3.18 -3.98 3.32
N PHE A 11 3.29 -4.04 4.64
CA PHE A 11 3.75 -5.25 5.32
C PHE A 11 2.79 -6.43 5.11
N GLY A 12 1.47 -6.18 5.09
CA GLY A 12 0.47 -7.19 4.76
C GLY A 12 0.69 -7.78 3.35
N HIS A 13 0.98 -6.93 2.36
CA HIS A 13 1.33 -7.38 1.01
C HIS A 13 2.65 -8.17 0.98
N CYS A 14 3.68 -7.70 1.68
CA CYS A 14 4.94 -8.42 1.78
C CYS A 14 4.74 -9.82 2.37
N LEU A 15 4.03 -9.93 3.48
CA LEU A 15 3.75 -11.22 4.12
C LEU A 15 2.89 -12.12 3.22
N GLY A 16 1.84 -11.57 2.62
CA GLY A 16 0.90 -12.34 1.78
C GLY A 16 1.50 -12.80 0.45
N MET A 17 2.36 -12.01 -0.17
CA MET A 17 2.93 -12.33 -1.49
C MET A 17 4.24 -13.10 -1.41
N PHE A 18 5.14 -12.75 -0.48
CA PHE A 18 6.48 -13.34 -0.44
C PHE A 18 6.55 -14.60 0.40
N ILE A 19 5.72 -14.74 1.46
CA ILE A 19 5.73 -15.96 2.27
C ILE A 19 4.84 -17.04 1.61
N PRO A 20 5.43 -18.17 1.16
CA PRO A 20 4.65 -19.26 0.57
C PRO A 20 3.66 -19.87 1.57
N ALA A 21 2.53 -20.34 1.07
CA ALA A 21 1.52 -21.06 1.87
C ALA A 21 2.10 -22.30 2.56
N SER A 22 3.07 -22.99 1.91
CA SER A 22 3.75 -24.14 2.48
C SER A 22 4.55 -23.81 3.75
N TRP A 23 5.12 -22.61 3.85
CA TRP A 23 5.85 -22.20 5.05
C TRP A 23 4.91 -21.94 6.21
N THR A 24 3.78 -21.25 5.97
CA THR A 24 2.79 -21.01 7.02
C THR A 24 2.16 -22.33 7.50
N ALA A 25 1.91 -23.26 6.59
CA ALA A 25 1.42 -24.58 6.92
C ALA A 25 2.40 -25.40 7.79
N TYR A 26 3.72 -25.27 7.53
CA TYR A 26 4.75 -25.90 8.36
C TYR A 26 4.70 -25.42 9.83
N PHE A 27 4.33 -24.17 10.07
CA PHE A 27 4.13 -23.62 11.41
C PHE A 27 2.71 -23.86 11.97
N GLY A 28 1.91 -24.71 11.33
CA GLY A 28 0.55 -25.03 11.76
C GLY A 28 -0.49 -23.94 11.46
N ILE A 29 -0.16 -22.91 10.69
CA ILE A 29 -1.08 -21.86 10.30
C ILE A 29 -1.79 -22.31 9.03
N THR A 30 -3.08 -22.66 9.16
CA THR A 30 -3.90 -23.04 8.01
C THR A 30 -4.24 -21.82 7.13
N GLU A 31 -4.57 -22.05 5.86
CA GLU A 31 -4.99 -20.98 4.94
C GLU A 31 -6.22 -20.23 5.46
N HIS A 32 -7.15 -20.93 6.10
CA HIS A 32 -8.32 -20.34 6.72
C HIS A 32 -7.94 -19.38 7.88
N MET A 33 -7.03 -19.80 8.77
CA MET A 33 -6.51 -18.95 9.84
C MET A 33 -5.80 -17.72 9.25
N TYR A 34 -4.97 -17.92 8.23
CA TYR A 34 -4.28 -16.84 7.56
C TYR A 34 -5.26 -15.84 6.93
N HIS A 35 -6.32 -16.35 6.29
CA HIS A 35 -7.36 -15.50 5.70
C HIS A 35 -8.08 -14.65 6.76
N ILE A 36 -8.51 -15.26 7.87
CA ILE A 36 -9.22 -14.53 8.93
C ILE A 36 -8.30 -13.51 9.60
N PHE A 37 -7.15 -13.94 10.12
CA PHE A 37 -6.29 -13.06 10.90
C PHE A 37 -5.50 -12.08 10.02
N GLY A 38 -4.89 -12.56 8.95
CA GLY A 38 -4.05 -11.73 8.07
C GLY A 38 -4.87 -10.82 7.16
N SER A 39 -5.84 -11.38 6.42
CA SER A 39 -6.57 -10.60 5.43
C SER A 39 -7.73 -9.81 6.04
N LEU A 40 -8.57 -10.43 6.88
CA LEU A 40 -9.76 -9.76 7.40
C LEU A 40 -9.45 -8.92 8.64
N MET A 41 -8.88 -9.50 9.70
CA MET A 41 -8.68 -8.77 10.96
C MET A 41 -7.59 -7.70 10.89
N MET A 42 -6.56 -7.89 10.08
CA MET A 42 -5.50 -6.89 9.92
C MET A 42 -5.62 -6.11 8.60
N GLY A 43 -5.97 -6.76 7.51
CA GLY A 43 -6.04 -6.13 6.19
C GLY A 43 -7.17 -5.11 6.06
N ILE A 44 -8.39 -5.42 6.56
CA ILE A 44 -9.52 -4.48 6.48
C ILE A 44 -9.26 -3.20 7.29
N PRO A 45 -8.87 -3.25 8.59
CA PRO A 45 -8.57 -2.03 9.34
C PRO A 45 -7.42 -1.22 8.73
N ALA A 46 -6.35 -1.88 8.26
CA ALA A 46 -5.25 -1.20 7.57
C ALA A 46 -5.73 -0.51 6.28
N GLY A 47 -6.54 -1.20 5.48
CA GLY A 47 -7.15 -0.66 4.26
C GLY A 47 -8.07 0.53 4.54
N ILE A 48 -8.92 0.46 5.55
CA ILE A 48 -9.81 1.56 5.96
C ILE A 48 -8.98 2.76 6.44
N LEU A 49 -7.96 2.55 7.28
CA LEU A 49 -7.08 3.63 7.74
C LEU A 49 -6.35 4.31 6.57
N ALA A 50 -5.84 3.53 5.61
CA ALA A 50 -5.19 4.05 4.43
C ALA A 50 -6.19 4.81 3.55
N PHE A 51 -7.37 4.25 3.29
CA PHE A 51 -8.40 4.85 2.45
C PHE A 51 -8.94 6.17 3.04
N VAL A 52 -9.34 6.17 4.30
CA VAL A 52 -9.82 7.39 4.97
C VAL A 52 -8.70 8.43 5.02
N GLY A 53 -7.47 7.99 5.30
CA GLY A 53 -6.31 8.88 5.34
C GLY A 53 -6.04 9.55 3.98
N ILE A 54 -6.01 8.80 2.87
CA ILE A 54 -5.79 9.37 1.54
C ILE A 54 -6.99 10.22 1.10
N ALA A 55 -8.23 9.81 1.38
CA ALA A 55 -9.41 10.58 1.05
C ALA A 55 -9.40 11.98 1.70
N ILE A 56 -9.01 12.07 2.98
CA ILE A 56 -8.84 13.35 3.68
C ILE A 56 -7.73 14.19 3.05
N LEU A 57 -6.60 13.57 2.66
CA LEU A 57 -5.49 14.27 2.02
C LEU A 57 -5.89 14.80 0.64
N THR A 58 -6.58 14.00 -0.18
CA THR A 58 -7.12 14.40 -1.48
C THR A 58 -8.14 15.53 -1.33
N TYR A 59 -9.09 15.40 -0.40
CA TYR A 59 -10.07 16.46 -0.12
C TYR A 59 -9.37 17.77 0.27
N ARG A 60 -8.43 17.71 1.21
CA ARG A 60 -7.65 18.89 1.64
C ARG A 60 -6.87 19.50 0.47
N ARG A 61 -6.26 18.69 -0.39
CA ARG A 61 -5.53 19.16 -1.57
C ARG A 61 -6.44 19.92 -2.53
N MET A 62 -7.64 19.42 -2.77
CA MET A 62 -8.58 20.03 -3.71
C MET A 62 -9.28 21.28 -3.16
N THR A 63 -9.51 21.35 -1.84
CA THR A 63 -10.29 22.45 -1.23
C THR A 63 -9.44 23.56 -0.64
N CYS A 64 -8.20 23.28 -0.21
CA CYS A 64 -7.32 24.27 0.38
C CYS A 64 -6.46 24.95 -0.70
N SER A 65 -6.79 26.20 -1.06
CA SER A 65 -6.11 26.97 -2.10
C SER A 65 -4.60 27.06 -1.91
N ARG A 66 -4.10 27.13 -0.67
CA ARG A 66 -2.67 27.19 -0.38
C ARG A 66 -1.97 25.88 -0.77
N VAL A 67 -2.59 24.73 -0.44
CA VAL A 67 -2.05 23.40 -0.77
C VAL A 67 -2.11 23.17 -2.28
N TYR A 68 -3.25 23.50 -2.91
CA TYR A 68 -3.45 23.34 -4.35
C TYR A 68 -2.41 24.11 -5.16
N LYS A 69 -2.16 25.41 -4.82
CA LYS A 69 -1.19 26.27 -5.51
C LYS A 69 0.27 25.80 -5.36
N THR A 70 0.60 25.02 -4.33
CA THR A 70 1.95 24.46 -4.11
C THR A 70 2.09 23.02 -4.60
N SER A 71 1.04 22.45 -5.22
CA SER A 71 1.03 21.09 -5.77
C SER A 71 1.32 21.14 -7.26
N ASP A 72 2.22 20.27 -7.70
CA ASP A 72 2.48 20.01 -9.11
C ASP A 72 1.43 19.06 -9.69
N ILE A 73 1.33 18.99 -11.01
CA ILE A 73 0.43 18.07 -11.70
C ILE A 73 0.72 16.61 -11.31
N ASN A 74 1.99 16.26 -11.12
CA ASN A 74 2.41 14.92 -10.68
C ASN A 74 1.87 14.59 -9.28
N ASP A 75 1.80 15.56 -8.37
CA ASP A 75 1.23 15.37 -7.03
C ASP A 75 -0.25 15.04 -7.10
N ILE A 76 -0.99 15.68 -8.02
CA ILE A 76 -2.43 15.45 -8.22
C ILE A 76 -2.66 14.06 -8.83
N ILE A 77 -1.89 13.71 -9.86
CA ILE A 77 -1.99 12.39 -10.50
C ILE A 77 -1.74 11.27 -9.50
N VAL A 78 -0.68 11.38 -8.70
CA VAL A 78 -0.32 10.37 -7.69
C VAL A 78 -1.36 10.26 -6.59
N ASP A 79 -1.89 11.38 -6.14
CA ASP A 79 -2.91 11.44 -5.09
C ASP A 79 -4.17 10.66 -5.50
N TRP A 80 -4.67 10.91 -6.71
CA TRP A 80 -5.80 10.17 -7.28
C TRP A 80 -5.46 8.70 -7.58
N ALA A 81 -4.27 8.42 -8.12
CA ALA A 81 -3.83 7.06 -8.38
C ALA A 81 -3.77 6.23 -7.09
N LEU A 82 -3.24 6.79 -6.00
CA LEU A 82 -3.22 6.15 -4.69
C LEU A 82 -4.64 5.95 -4.15
N LEU A 83 -5.52 6.96 -4.23
CA LEU A 83 -6.89 6.85 -3.76
C LEU A 83 -7.63 5.70 -4.46
N ILE A 84 -7.53 5.63 -5.80
CA ILE A 84 -8.16 4.58 -6.60
C ILE A 84 -7.55 3.21 -6.26
N THR A 85 -6.22 3.11 -6.17
CA THR A 85 -5.55 1.84 -5.91
C THR A 85 -5.88 1.31 -4.51
N ILE A 86 -5.92 2.16 -3.49
CA ILE A 86 -6.28 1.77 -2.12
C ILE A 86 -7.75 1.38 -2.04
N ALA A 87 -8.64 2.11 -2.71
CA ALA A 87 -10.06 1.75 -2.80
C ALA A 87 -10.26 0.36 -3.44
N LEU A 88 -9.56 0.10 -4.55
CA LEU A 88 -9.58 -1.21 -5.22
C LEU A 88 -9.01 -2.32 -4.31
N GLY A 89 -7.92 -2.05 -3.59
CA GLY A 89 -7.34 -3.01 -2.65
C GLY A 89 -8.29 -3.38 -1.52
N LEU A 90 -8.96 -2.38 -0.94
CA LEU A 90 -9.98 -2.61 0.09
C LEU A 90 -11.16 -3.40 -0.50
N ALA A 91 -11.63 -3.06 -1.69
CA ALA A 91 -12.67 -3.78 -2.40
C ALA A 91 -12.25 -5.23 -2.72
N CYS A 92 -10.99 -5.49 -3.08
CA CYS A 92 -10.46 -6.85 -3.25
C CYS A 92 -10.55 -7.66 -1.97
N THR A 93 -10.16 -7.09 -0.83
CA THR A 93 -10.22 -7.79 0.47
C THR A 93 -11.65 -8.12 0.85
N ILE A 94 -12.57 -7.17 0.69
CA ILE A 94 -14.00 -7.38 0.97
C ILE A 94 -14.60 -8.42 0.01
N THR A 95 -14.38 -8.26 -1.30
CA THR A 95 -14.89 -9.20 -2.31
C THR A 95 -14.34 -10.61 -2.09
N GLY A 96 -13.04 -10.73 -1.76
CA GLY A 96 -12.40 -12.02 -1.48
C GLY A 96 -13.04 -12.76 -0.32
N ALA A 97 -13.51 -12.02 0.69
CA ALA A 97 -14.24 -12.62 1.81
C ALA A 97 -15.61 -13.21 1.40
N PHE A 98 -16.30 -12.57 0.43
CA PHE A 98 -17.62 -13.05 -0.04
C PHE A 98 -17.52 -14.19 -1.04
N ILE A 99 -16.49 -14.22 -1.91
CA ILE A 99 -16.35 -15.25 -2.96
C ILE A 99 -15.38 -16.36 -2.58
N ASP A 100 -14.90 -16.38 -1.33
CA ASP A 100 -13.89 -17.33 -0.81
C ASP A 100 -12.67 -17.46 -1.73
N TYR A 101 -12.20 -16.32 -2.26
CA TYR A 101 -11.08 -16.28 -3.18
C TYR A 101 -9.74 -16.18 -2.44
N ASN A 102 -8.89 -17.20 -2.62
CA ASN A 102 -7.55 -17.23 -2.04
C ASN A 102 -6.50 -16.74 -3.04
N TYR A 103 -6.05 -15.49 -2.90
CA TYR A 103 -5.00 -14.89 -3.73
C TYR A 103 -3.63 -15.56 -3.54
N ARG A 104 -3.41 -16.26 -2.42
CA ARG A 104 -2.14 -16.95 -2.13
C ARG A 104 -1.88 -18.15 -3.02
N THR A 105 -2.90 -18.69 -3.67
CA THR A 105 -2.77 -19.81 -4.63
C THR A 105 -2.55 -19.36 -6.06
N THR A 106 -2.81 -18.11 -6.39
CA THR A 106 -2.76 -17.58 -7.76
C THR A 106 -1.85 -16.35 -7.87
N ILE A 107 -2.22 -15.22 -7.26
CA ILE A 107 -1.49 -13.95 -7.39
C ILE A 107 -0.12 -14.03 -6.71
N SER A 108 -0.03 -14.63 -5.51
CA SER A 108 1.25 -14.68 -4.79
C SER A 108 2.31 -15.54 -5.50
N PRO A 109 2.03 -16.76 -6.01
CA PRO A 109 3.00 -17.49 -6.81
C PRO A 109 3.35 -16.76 -8.11
N TRP A 110 2.37 -16.11 -8.78
CA TRP A 110 2.63 -15.29 -9.94
C TRP A 110 3.59 -14.13 -9.61
N ALA A 111 3.33 -13.39 -8.55
CA ALA A 111 4.20 -12.29 -8.13
C ALA A 111 5.63 -12.77 -7.83
N ARG A 112 5.79 -13.90 -7.13
CA ARG A 112 7.11 -14.51 -6.90
C ARG A 112 7.81 -14.94 -8.19
N SER A 113 7.06 -15.42 -9.19
CA SER A 113 7.62 -15.82 -10.48
C SER A 113 8.23 -14.65 -11.28
N LEU A 114 7.78 -13.42 -11.04
CA LEU A 114 8.37 -12.22 -11.64
C LEU A 114 9.79 -11.97 -11.13
N PHE A 115 10.07 -12.21 -9.84
CA PHE A 115 11.39 -12.02 -9.25
C PHE A 115 12.43 -13.02 -9.73
N VAL A 116 11.99 -14.21 -10.18
CA VAL A 116 12.88 -15.21 -10.78
C VAL A 116 12.91 -15.12 -12.32
N LEU A 117 12.38 -14.04 -12.88
CA LEU A 117 12.34 -13.75 -14.32
C LEU A 117 11.68 -14.87 -15.17
N ASN A 118 10.78 -15.64 -14.57
CA ASN A 118 10.00 -16.69 -15.21
C ASN A 118 8.51 -16.51 -14.97
N PRO A 119 7.85 -15.50 -15.60
CA PRO A 119 6.49 -15.12 -15.30
C PRO A 119 5.48 -16.21 -15.66
N GLN A 120 4.82 -16.77 -14.66
CA GLN A 120 3.77 -17.79 -14.82
C GLN A 120 2.42 -17.11 -15.09
N TRP A 121 2.24 -16.54 -16.27
CA TRP A 121 1.04 -15.78 -16.65
C TRP A 121 -0.26 -16.60 -16.60
N GLN A 122 -0.18 -17.94 -16.72
CA GLN A 122 -1.32 -18.84 -16.64
C GLN A 122 -2.08 -18.72 -15.31
N LEU A 123 -1.36 -18.45 -14.21
CA LEU A 123 -1.94 -18.26 -12.88
C LEU A 123 -2.91 -17.07 -12.82
N MET A 124 -2.70 -16.07 -13.68
CA MET A 124 -3.55 -14.89 -13.73
C MET A 124 -4.87 -15.11 -14.49
N ARG A 125 -5.06 -16.25 -15.20
CA ARG A 125 -6.30 -16.50 -15.94
C ARG A 125 -7.52 -16.58 -15.04
N SER A 126 -7.43 -17.32 -13.94
CA SER A 126 -8.51 -17.55 -12.99
C SER A 126 -8.74 -16.40 -11.99
N VAL A 127 -7.88 -15.40 -11.99
CA VAL A 127 -7.97 -14.26 -11.06
C VAL A 127 -9.17 -13.38 -11.40
N PRO A 128 -10.01 -12.99 -10.43
CA PRO A 128 -11.11 -12.05 -10.65
C PRO A 128 -10.63 -10.70 -11.18
N LEU A 129 -11.45 -10.06 -12.02
CA LEU A 129 -11.08 -8.83 -12.72
C LEU A 129 -10.66 -7.70 -11.77
N ILE A 130 -11.33 -7.56 -10.64
CA ILE A 130 -11.03 -6.52 -9.66
C ILE A 130 -9.59 -6.59 -9.13
N TYR A 131 -9.09 -7.81 -8.89
CA TYR A 131 -7.70 -8.02 -8.49
C TYR A 131 -6.72 -7.69 -9.60
N LYS A 132 -7.05 -8.05 -10.85
CA LYS A 132 -6.21 -7.70 -12.02
C LYS A 132 -6.07 -6.20 -12.16
N ILE A 133 -7.17 -5.46 -12.02
CA ILE A 133 -7.15 -3.99 -12.09
C ILE A 133 -6.33 -3.40 -10.93
N HIS A 134 -6.52 -3.91 -9.70
CA HIS A 134 -5.72 -3.48 -8.54
C HIS A 134 -4.22 -3.70 -8.76
N VAL A 135 -3.83 -4.88 -9.23
CA VAL A 135 -2.43 -5.21 -9.56
C VAL A 135 -1.88 -4.27 -10.64
N LEU A 136 -2.66 -4.03 -11.70
CA LEU A 136 -2.25 -3.13 -12.79
C LEU A 136 -2.06 -1.69 -12.28
N CYS A 137 -2.97 -1.18 -11.46
CA CYS A 137 -2.82 0.15 -10.84
C CYS A 137 -1.58 0.21 -9.94
N GLY A 138 -1.31 -0.84 -9.15
CA GLY A 138 -0.11 -0.93 -8.34
C GLY A 138 1.17 -0.89 -9.19
N LEU A 139 1.23 -1.69 -10.26
CA LEU A 139 2.37 -1.69 -11.18
C LEU A 139 2.56 -0.33 -11.86
N ALA A 140 1.47 0.35 -12.24
CA ALA A 140 1.53 1.69 -12.81
C ALA A 140 2.12 2.70 -11.82
N ILE A 141 1.71 2.64 -10.54
CA ILE A 141 2.29 3.49 -9.47
C ILE A 141 3.78 3.17 -9.29
N PHE A 142 4.18 1.89 -9.27
CA PHE A 142 5.59 1.51 -9.17
C PHE A 142 6.42 2.02 -10.35
N GLY A 143 5.89 1.94 -11.59
CA GLY A 143 6.55 2.49 -12.77
C GLY A 143 6.67 4.01 -12.74
N TYR A 144 5.65 4.67 -12.19
CA TYR A 144 5.63 6.14 -12.06
C TYR A 144 6.37 6.67 -10.82
N PHE A 145 6.66 5.81 -9.85
CA PHE A 145 7.27 6.12 -8.56
C PHE A 145 8.50 7.04 -8.64
N PRO A 146 9.51 6.81 -9.53
CA PRO A 146 10.71 7.64 -9.58
C PRO A 146 10.44 9.11 -9.94
N TYR A 147 9.33 9.39 -10.61
CA TYR A 147 8.96 10.74 -11.08
C TYR A 147 8.10 11.50 -10.08
N THR A 148 7.88 10.93 -8.91
CA THR A 148 6.94 11.44 -7.91
C THR A 148 7.61 11.69 -6.57
N ARG A 149 6.92 12.41 -5.69
CA ARG A 149 7.37 12.59 -4.30
C ARG A 149 7.27 11.31 -3.45
N LEU A 150 6.74 10.21 -4.01
CA LEU A 150 6.73 8.91 -3.30
C LEU A 150 8.12 8.39 -3.00
N VAL A 151 9.15 8.86 -3.70
CA VAL A 151 10.57 8.53 -3.42
C VAL A 151 10.99 8.84 -1.98
N HIS A 152 10.26 9.71 -1.26
CA HIS A 152 10.51 9.95 0.17
C HIS A 152 10.37 8.68 1.01
N ALA A 153 9.61 7.68 0.55
CA ALA A 153 9.51 6.38 1.23
C ALA A 153 10.85 5.63 1.28
N LEU A 154 11.76 5.90 0.33
CA LEU A 154 13.10 5.30 0.28
C LEU A 154 14.14 6.12 1.06
N THR A 155 13.84 7.38 1.39
CA THR A 155 14.74 8.28 2.11
C THR A 155 14.39 8.32 3.60
N LEU A 156 14.25 7.15 4.21
CA LEU A 156 13.93 7.07 5.64
C LEU A 156 15.07 7.70 6.46
N PRO A 157 14.79 8.78 7.20
CA PRO A 157 15.84 9.49 7.92
C PRO A 157 16.16 8.79 9.25
N TRP A 158 16.78 7.61 9.17
CA TRP A 158 17.18 6.79 10.33
C TRP A 158 17.96 7.60 11.38
N GLN A 159 18.70 8.61 10.91
CA GLN A 159 19.49 9.49 11.78
C GLN A 159 18.62 10.25 12.80
N TYR A 160 17.35 10.52 12.50
CA TYR A 160 16.47 11.26 13.43
C TYR A 160 16.07 10.42 14.65
N ILE A 161 16.12 9.08 14.57
CA ILE A 161 15.84 8.19 15.71
C ILE A 161 16.92 8.36 16.80
N PHE A 162 18.16 8.62 16.40
CA PHE A 162 19.32 8.73 17.30
C PHE A 162 19.80 10.16 17.51
N ARG A 163 19.16 11.15 16.82
CA ARG A 163 19.57 12.54 16.88
C ARG A 163 18.99 13.22 18.11
N ARG A 164 19.81 14.05 18.80
CA ARG A 164 19.34 14.92 19.88
C ARG A 164 18.34 15.96 19.34
N PHE A 165 17.39 16.38 20.18
CA PHE A 165 16.43 17.41 19.84
C PHE A 165 17.15 18.72 19.42
N ILE A 166 16.68 19.31 18.33
CA ILE A 166 17.17 20.63 17.89
C ILE A 166 16.30 21.67 18.57
N VAL A 167 16.91 22.47 19.43
CA VAL A 167 16.23 23.60 20.08
C VAL A 167 16.33 24.82 19.18
N TYR A 168 15.24 25.22 18.57
CA TYR A 168 15.14 26.48 17.82
C TYR A 168 14.98 27.64 18.82
N ARG A 169 16.01 28.48 18.97
CA ARG A 169 15.92 29.71 19.78
C ARG A 169 15.57 30.89 18.86
N ARG A 170 14.53 31.63 19.24
CA ARG A 170 14.23 32.90 18.58
C ARG A 170 15.34 33.93 18.98
N ARG A 171 16.06 34.45 18.01
CA ARG A 171 16.94 35.61 18.30
C ARG A 171 16.04 36.77 18.69
N ALA A 172 16.19 37.27 19.92
CA ALA A 172 15.58 38.52 20.32
C ALA A 172 16.16 39.63 19.39
N ARG A 173 15.29 40.35 18.68
CA ARG A 173 15.73 41.60 18.03
C ARG A 173 16.05 42.58 19.16
N VAL A 174 17.32 42.93 19.30
CA VAL A 174 17.73 44.08 20.11
C VAL A 174 17.40 45.30 19.24
N TYR A 175 16.43 46.09 19.70
CA TYR A 175 16.10 47.38 19.12
C TYR A 175 17.08 48.43 19.70
#